data_f03559f73b48423c4a74c38db8bc9fe3
#
_entry.id   f03559f73b48423c4a74c38db8bc9fe3
#
_cell.length_a   1.000
_cell.length_b   1.000
_cell.length_c   1.000
_cell.angle_alpha   90.00
_cell.angle_beta   90.00
_cell.angle_gamma   90.00
#
_symmetry.space_group_name_H-M   'P 1'
#
loop_
_entity.id
_entity.type
_entity.pdbx_description
1 polymer ?
#
loop_
_entity_poly.entity_id
_entity_poly.type
_entity_poly.pdbx_seq_one_letter_code
_entity_poly.pdbx_strand_id
1 'polypeptide(L)'
;VIAKGKENTILMGSVHITTGSMIITADRVDLSGEDYVNVVCLGNVTVQDTEKGFSLVAEKLNYNRDTEIGLAQKKVFVNDTKNNTIIEAEWLRFDQKQSIFEAAVTVKVRKEDMSISSEYALYNRDTEEIWLHGGAIAVTEDGVLKGDVISSSSDWSKLKISGEVSGTITPKETATSQ
;
A
#
# COMPACT_ATOMS: atom_id res chain seq x y z
N VAL A 1 21.11 -10.31 -20.74
CA VAL A 1 20.56 -11.48 -20.03
C VAL A 1 21.74 -12.35 -19.60
N ILE A 2 21.91 -12.59 -18.32
CA ILE A 2 22.88 -13.57 -17.79
C ILE A 2 22.05 -14.69 -17.19
N ALA A 3 21.88 -15.78 -17.94
CA ALA A 3 21.25 -17.00 -17.41
C ALA A 3 22.33 -17.85 -16.73
N LYS A 4 22.14 -18.12 -15.45
CA LYS A 4 23.01 -18.99 -14.65
C LYS A 4 22.23 -20.23 -14.23
N GLY A 5 22.18 -21.26 -15.07
CA GLY A 5 21.45 -22.51 -14.81
C GLY A 5 19.91 -22.37 -14.91
N LYS A 6 19.19 -23.47 -14.73
CA LYS A 6 17.73 -23.52 -14.82
C LYS A 6 16.99 -22.85 -13.63
N GLU A 7 17.70 -22.45 -12.58
CA GLU A 7 17.09 -22.02 -11.31
C GLU A 7 17.43 -20.56 -10.91
N ASN A 8 18.33 -19.90 -11.65
CA ASN A 8 18.72 -18.51 -11.37
C ASN A 8 18.96 -17.76 -12.68
N THR A 9 18.26 -16.64 -12.85
CA THR A 9 18.40 -15.77 -14.01
C THR A 9 18.43 -14.31 -13.56
N ILE A 10 19.36 -13.54 -14.10
CA ILE A 10 19.43 -12.09 -13.87
C ILE A 10 19.08 -11.37 -15.18
N LEU A 11 18.09 -10.51 -15.11
CA LEU A 11 17.67 -9.62 -16.18
C LEU A 11 18.10 -8.20 -15.83
N MET A 12 18.67 -7.47 -16.78
CA MET A 12 19.14 -6.09 -16.58
C MET A 12 18.72 -5.18 -17.73
N GLY A 13 18.48 -3.92 -17.44
CA GLY A 13 17.93 -2.93 -18.34
C GLY A 13 16.43 -2.77 -18.08
N SER A 14 15.69 -2.15 -18.95
CA SER A 14 14.23 -2.00 -18.81
C SER A 14 13.53 -3.37 -18.85
N VAL A 15 13.41 -4.00 -17.69
CA VAL A 15 12.84 -5.35 -17.56
C VAL A 15 11.33 -5.24 -17.41
N HIS A 16 10.59 -6.08 -18.17
CA HIS A 16 9.17 -6.26 -18.04
C HIS A 16 8.86 -7.72 -17.74
N ILE A 17 8.06 -7.97 -16.71
CA ILE A 17 7.58 -9.31 -16.34
C ILE A 17 6.06 -9.26 -16.26
N THR A 18 5.41 -10.25 -16.86
CA THR A 18 3.98 -10.49 -16.68
C THR A 18 3.80 -11.77 -15.87
N THR A 19 3.02 -11.69 -14.79
CA THR A 19 2.68 -12.84 -13.95
C THR A 19 1.22 -12.71 -13.48
N GLY A 20 0.37 -13.61 -13.94
CA GLY A 20 -1.08 -13.49 -13.76
C GLY A 20 -1.57 -12.17 -14.34
N SER A 21 -2.31 -11.40 -13.55
CA SER A 21 -2.82 -10.05 -13.89
C SER A 21 -1.79 -8.93 -13.67
N MET A 22 -0.63 -9.25 -13.06
CA MET A 22 0.39 -8.24 -12.75
C MET A 22 1.39 -8.03 -13.87
N ILE A 23 1.71 -6.77 -14.10
CA ILE A 23 2.85 -6.32 -14.90
C ILE A 23 3.85 -5.68 -13.93
N ILE A 24 5.08 -6.19 -13.90
CA ILE A 24 6.17 -5.67 -13.07
C ILE A 24 7.24 -5.09 -13.99
N THR A 25 7.70 -3.87 -13.72
CA THR A 25 8.87 -3.28 -14.39
C THR A 25 9.94 -2.96 -13.37
N ALA A 26 11.21 -3.04 -13.78
CA ALA A 26 12.36 -2.69 -12.94
C ALA A 26 13.62 -2.51 -13.79
N ASP A 27 14.66 -1.89 -13.21
CA ASP A 27 15.98 -1.79 -13.87
C ASP A 27 16.71 -3.13 -13.85
N ARG A 28 16.49 -3.93 -12.79
CA ARG A 28 17.06 -5.26 -12.63
C ARG A 28 16.06 -6.20 -11.99
N VAL A 29 16.04 -7.45 -12.46
CA VAL A 29 15.26 -8.53 -11.88
C VAL A 29 16.11 -9.77 -11.72
N ASP A 30 16.14 -10.32 -10.52
CA ASP A 30 16.78 -11.58 -10.16
C ASP A 30 15.65 -12.62 -9.95
N LEU A 31 15.64 -13.63 -10.79
CA LEU A 31 14.69 -14.75 -10.76
C LEU A 31 15.38 -15.96 -10.14
N SER A 32 14.74 -16.62 -9.18
CA SER A 32 15.33 -17.80 -8.51
C SER A 32 14.28 -18.80 -8.02
N GLY A 33 14.77 -19.99 -7.65
CA GLY A 33 13.94 -21.10 -7.21
C GLY A 33 13.33 -21.89 -8.37
N GLU A 34 12.71 -23.01 -8.04
CA GLU A 34 12.03 -23.85 -9.02
C GLU A 34 10.98 -23.03 -9.77
N ASP A 35 10.97 -23.15 -11.11
CA ASP A 35 10.10 -22.36 -11.99
C ASP A 35 10.13 -20.83 -11.75
N TYR A 36 11.26 -20.32 -11.22
CA TYR A 36 11.42 -18.90 -10.92
C TYR A 36 10.35 -18.36 -9.96
N VAL A 37 10.04 -19.13 -8.92
CA VAL A 37 9.03 -18.76 -7.92
C VAL A 37 9.37 -17.46 -7.18
N ASN A 38 10.67 -17.16 -7.00
CA ASN A 38 11.12 -15.94 -6.33
C ASN A 38 11.58 -14.89 -7.35
N VAL A 39 11.03 -13.71 -7.23
CA VAL A 39 11.29 -12.54 -8.08
C VAL A 39 11.79 -11.40 -7.20
N VAL A 40 13.02 -10.92 -7.43
CA VAL A 40 13.58 -9.75 -6.75
C VAL A 40 13.80 -8.65 -7.77
N CYS A 41 13.09 -7.54 -7.62
CA CYS A 41 13.16 -6.38 -8.49
C CYS A 41 13.90 -5.24 -7.79
N LEU A 42 14.79 -4.58 -8.50
CA LEU A 42 15.64 -3.49 -8.00
C LEU A 42 15.65 -2.32 -8.98
N GLY A 43 15.49 -1.11 -8.44
CA GLY A 43 15.54 0.16 -9.17
C GLY A 43 14.28 0.42 -10.00
N ASN A 44 13.66 1.58 -9.79
CA ASN A 44 12.48 2.06 -10.52
C ASN A 44 11.38 0.99 -10.67
N VAL A 45 11.12 0.28 -9.55
CA VAL A 45 10.15 -0.81 -9.57
C VAL A 45 8.75 -0.25 -9.69
N THR A 46 7.98 -0.76 -10.66
CA THR A 46 6.54 -0.55 -10.74
C THR A 46 5.81 -1.88 -10.80
N VAL A 47 4.68 -1.96 -10.14
CA VAL A 47 3.73 -3.07 -10.24
C VAL A 47 2.39 -2.49 -10.68
N GLN A 48 1.76 -3.11 -11.65
CA GLN A 48 0.42 -2.77 -12.07
C GLN A 48 -0.41 -4.04 -12.14
N ASP A 49 -1.51 -4.08 -11.42
CA ASP A 49 -2.50 -5.16 -11.49
C ASP A 49 -3.82 -4.59 -12.01
N THR A 50 -4.13 -4.88 -13.27
CA THR A 50 -5.30 -4.34 -13.95
C THR A 50 -6.60 -5.01 -13.52
N GLU A 51 -6.56 -6.28 -13.10
CA GLU A 51 -7.73 -7.00 -12.62
C GLU A 51 -8.09 -6.59 -11.19
N LYS A 52 -7.06 -6.48 -10.34
CA LYS A 52 -7.24 -6.05 -8.95
C LYS A 52 -7.42 -4.53 -8.81
N GLY A 53 -7.04 -3.74 -9.83
CA GLY A 53 -7.19 -2.30 -9.84
C GLY A 53 -6.26 -1.59 -8.87
N PHE A 54 -4.97 -1.95 -8.82
CA PHE A 54 -3.96 -1.20 -8.07
C PHE A 54 -2.65 -1.05 -8.84
N SER A 55 -1.90 -0.03 -8.48
CA SER A 55 -0.51 0.13 -8.88
C SER A 55 0.38 0.40 -7.66
N LEU A 56 1.65 -0.01 -7.75
CA LEU A 56 2.66 0.20 -6.71
C LEU A 56 3.95 0.66 -7.35
N VAL A 57 4.62 1.61 -6.69
CA VAL A 57 5.98 2.07 -7.02
C VAL A 57 6.87 1.86 -5.79
N ALA A 58 8.12 1.43 -6.00
CA ALA A 58 9.12 1.28 -4.94
C ALA A 58 10.54 1.26 -5.52
N GLU A 59 11.58 1.28 -4.65
CA GLU A 59 12.96 1.05 -5.09
C GLU A 59 13.34 -0.43 -5.13
N LYS A 60 12.61 -1.27 -4.36
CA LYS A 60 12.83 -2.72 -4.29
C LYS A 60 11.52 -3.45 -4.07
N LEU A 61 11.38 -4.60 -4.73
CA LEU A 61 10.30 -5.55 -4.52
C LEU A 61 10.87 -6.97 -4.43
N ASN A 62 10.48 -7.70 -3.40
CA ASN A 62 10.60 -9.15 -3.36
C ASN A 62 9.19 -9.73 -3.52
N TYR A 63 9.00 -10.61 -4.51
CA TYR A 63 7.70 -11.22 -4.79
C TYR A 63 7.85 -12.73 -4.91
N ASN A 64 6.96 -13.46 -4.29
CA ASN A 64 6.87 -14.90 -4.42
C ASN A 64 5.59 -15.26 -5.20
N ARG A 65 5.76 -15.94 -6.32
CA ARG A 65 4.67 -16.24 -7.26
C ARG A 65 3.69 -17.29 -6.75
N ASP A 66 4.15 -18.22 -5.92
CA ASP A 66 3.29 -19.29 -5.38
C ASP A 66 2.39 -18.80 -4.25
N THR A 67 2.97 -18.00 -3.36
CA THR A 67 2.24 -17.41 -2.24
C THR A 67 1.47 -16.16 -2.64
N GLU A 68 1.84 -15.52 -3.75
CA GLU A 68 1.34 -14.23 -4.22
C GLU A 68 1.55 -13.10 -3.18
N ILE A 69 2.64 -13.21 -2.41
CA ILE A 69 3.05 -12.23 -1.44
C ILE A 69 4.20 -11.40 -1.99
N GLY A 70 4.04 -10.07 -1.92
CA GLY A 70 5.07 -9.10 -2.26
C GLY A 70 5.50 -8.28 -1.05
N LEU A 71 6.78 -7.90 -1.03
CA LEU A 71 7.39 -7.00 -0.06
C LEU A 71 8.08 -5.88 -0.81
N ALA A 72 7.48 -4.70 -0.79
CA ALA A 72 8.03 -3.48 -1.36
C ALA A 72 8.75 -2.64 -0.30
N GLN A 73 9.84 -2.01 -0.67
CA GLN A 73 10.69 -1.27 0.25
C GLN A 73 11.22 0.01 -0.40
N LYS A 74 11.33 1.04 0.41
CA LYS A 74 11.81 2.39 0.10
C LYS A 74 10.90 3.14 -0.86
N LYS A 75 10.41 4.28 -0.39
CA LYS A 75 9.53 5.18 -1.14
C LYS A 75 8.34 4.45 -1.76
N VAL A 76 7.70 3.61 -0.96
CA VAL A 76 6.56 2.84 -1.43
C VAL A 76 5.37 3.77 -1.61
N PHE A 77 4.79 3.72 -2.79
CA PHE A 77 3.56 4.42 -3.15
C PHE A 77 2.59 3.43 -3.78
N VAL A 78 1.42 3.30 -3.20
CA VAL A 78 0.33 2.46 -3.73
C VAL A 78 -0.85 3.34 -4.10
N ASN A 79 -1.41 3.11 -5.27
CA ASN A 79 -2.66 3.70 -5.71
C ASN A 79 -3.67 2.57 -5.96
N ASP A 80 -4.61 2.41 -5.05
CA ASP A 80 -5.76 1.51 -5.19
C ASP A 80 -6.91 2.26 -5.86
N THR A 81 -6.97 2.15 -7.18
CA THR A 81 -7.98 2.87 -7.98
C THR A 81 -9.38 2.31 -7.79
N LYS A 82 -9.49 1.03 -7.42
CA LYS A 82 -10.79 0.39 -7.14
C LYS A 82 -11.47 1.04 -5.93
N ASN A 83 -10.69 1.34 -4.90
CA ASN A 83 -11.22 1.82 -3.62
C ASN A 83 -10.87 3.30 -3.36
N ASN A 84 -10.33 4.01 -4.37
CA ASN A 84 -9.91 5.42 -4.26
C ASN A 84 -8.99 5.68 -3.05
N THR A 85 -8.04 4.77 -2.80
CA THR A 85 -7.16 4.81 -1.63
C THR A 85 -5.69 4.88 -2.06
N ILE A 86 -4.95 5.81 -1.47
CA ILE A 86 -3.51 5.98 -1.68
C ILE A 86 -2.79 5.65 -0.38
N ILE A 87 -1.70 4.86 -0.47
CA ILE A 87 -0.85 4.51 0.67
C ILE A 87 0.59 4.88 0.33
N GLU A 88 1.24 5.61 1.22
CA GLU A 88 2.67 5.91 1.20
C GLU A 88 3.33 5.31 2.44
N ALA A 89 4.51 4.70 2.28
CA ALA A 89 5.28 4.11 3.38
C ALA A 89 6.74 3.83 2.96
N GLU A 90 7.61 3.52 3.91
CA GLU A 90 8.95 3.01 3.61
C GLU A 90 8.96 1.49 3.40
N TRP A 91 7.96 0.80 3.90
CA TRP A 91 7.82 -0.64 3.83
C TRP A 91 6.35 -1.03 3.62
N LEU A 92 6.09 -1.95 2.70
CA LEU A 92 4.75 -2.47 2.45
C LEU A 92 4.81 -3.94 2.02
N ARG A 93 4.07 -4.77 2.73
CA ARG A 93 3.74 -6.14 2.35
C ARG A 93 2.35 -6.16 1.74
N PHE A 94 2.19 -6.80 0.61
CA PHE A 94 0.87 -7.09 0.05
C PHE A 94 0.67 -8.59 -0.11
N ASP A 95 -0.55 -9.04 0.14
CA ASP A 95 -1.01 -10.39 -0.06
C ASP A 95 -2.19 -10.36 -1.03
N GLN A 96 -1.96 -10.85 -2.26
CA GLN A 96 -2.98 -10.78 -3.29
C GLN A 96 -4.13 -11.76 -3.06
N LYS A 97 -3.86 -12.92 -2.42
CA LYS A 97 -4.89 -13.92 -2.12
C LYS A 97 -5.85 -13.44 -1.04
N GLN A 98 -5.33 -12.70 -0.08
CA GLN A 98 -6.12 -12.18 1.04
C GLN A 98 -6.58 -10.73 0.83
N SER A 99 -6.14 -10.06 -0.23
CA SER A 99 -6.42 -8.65 -0.51
C SER A 99 -5.99 -7.71 0.62
N ILE A 100 -4.85 -8.02 1.28
CA ILE A 100 -4.34 -7.28 2.43
C ILE A 100 -3.09 -6.49 2.05
N PHE A 101 -3.05 -5.22 2.46
CA PHE A 101 -1.86 -4.37 2.49
C PHE A 101 -1.48 -4.09 3.94
N GLU A 102 -0.23 -4.35 4.27
CA GLU A 102 0.40 -4.06 5.55
C GLU A 102 1.54 -3.07 5.30
N ALA A 103 1.44 -1.87 5.84
CA ALA A 103 2.40 -0.79 5.64
C ALA A 103 3.04 -0.39 6.97
N ALA A 104 4.32 -0.05 6.94
CA ALA A 104 5.05 0.38 8.12
C ALA A 104 6.09 1.45 7.79
N VAL A 105 6.42 2.22 8.80
CA VAL A 105 7.37 3.34 8.82
C VAL A 105 6.89 4.51 7.98
N THR A 106 6.54 5.59 8.67
CA THR A 106 6.06 6.85 8.07
C THR A 106 4.86 6.63 7.15
N VAL A 107 3.87 5.89 7.65
CA VAL A 107 2.68 5.56 6.87
C VAL A 107 1.79 6.79 6.71
N LYS A 108 1.34 7.01 5.49
CA LYS A 108 0.33 7.99 5.17
C LYS A 108 -0.72 7.36 4.25
N VAL A 109 -1.96 7.41 4.66
CA VAL A 109 -3.08 6.90 3.89
C VAL A 109 -4.02 8.04 3.55
N ARG A 110 -4.45 8.11 2.30
CA ARG A 110 -5.41 9.10 1.81
C ARG A 110 -6.58 8.41 1.13
N LYS A 111 -7.77 8.86 1.46
CA LYS A 111 -9.01 8.48 0.80
C LYS A 111 -9.94 9.70 0.76
N GLU A 112 -10.33 10.11 -0.45
CA GLU A 112 -11.10 11.33 -0.63
C GLU A 112 -10.42 12.53 0.04
N ASP A 113 -11.13 13.24 0.90
CA ASP A 113 -10.65 14.44 1.62
C ASP A 113 -9.99 14.11 2.97
N MET A 114 -9.82 12.80 3.27
CA MET A 114 -9.22 12.34 4.51
C MET A 114 -7.77 11.92 4.31
N SER A 115 -6.90 12.33 5.24
CA SER A 115 -5.52 11.88 5.32
C SER A 115 -5.22 11.38 6.73
N ILE A 116 -4.71 10.16 6.86
CA ILE A 116 -4.30 9.59 8.15
C ILE A 116 -2.82 9.23 8.08
N SER A 117 -2.05 9.65 9.08
CA SER A 117 -0.64 9.28 9.27
C SER A 117 -0.46 8.43 10.52
N SER A 118 0.47 7.47 10.49
CA SER A 118 0.79 6.56 11.59
C SER A 118 2.13 5.89 11.36
N GLU A 119 2.61 5.08 12.32
CA GLU A 119 3.78 4.23 12.16
C GLU A 119 3.45 2.92 11.41
N TYR A 120 2.21 2.45 11.50
CA TYR A 120 1.77 1.19 10.93
C TYR A 120 0.31 1.26 10.47
N ALA A 121 0.01 0.59 9.36
CA ALA A 121 -1.35 0.42 8.85
C ALA A 121 -1.57 -1.00 8.33
N LEU A 122 -2.75 -1.54 8.59
CA LEU A 122 -3.30 -2.76 7.99
C LEU A 122 -4.57 -2.39 7.23
N TYR A 123 -4.61 -2.68 5.93
CA TYR A 123 -5.72 -2.35 5.06
C TYR A 123 -6.21 -3.60 4.33
N ASN A 124 -7.48 -3.92 4.49
CA ASN A 124 -8.15 -4.96 3.72
C ASN A 124 -8.88 -4.30 2.55
N ARG A 125 -8.46 -4.62 1.33
CA ARG A 125 -8.99 -4.01 0.11
C ARG A 125 -10.40 -4.49 -0.26
N ASP A 126 -10.78 -5.70 0.14
CA ASP A 126 -12.09 -6.26 -0.20
C ASP A 126 -13.18 -5.71 0.72
N THR A 127 -12.87 -5.52 2.00
CA THR A 127 -13.80 -4.95 2.98
C THR A 127 -13.64 -3.44 3.13
N GLU A 128 -12.57 -2.86 2.58
CA GLU A 128 -12.13 -1.47 2.76
C GLU A 128 -11.84 -1.07 4.22
N GLU A 129 -11.78 -2.05 5.11
CA GLU A 129 -11.44 -1.81 6.51
C GLU A 129 -9.97 -1.44 6.65
N ILE A 130 -9.71 -0.42 7.47
CA ILE A 130 -8.35 -0.01 7.80
C ILE A 130 -8.15 0.09 9.31
N TRP A 131 -6.95 -0.24 9.72
CA TRP A 131 -6.51 -0.15 11.09
C TRP A 131 -5.09 0.43 11.14
N LEU A 132 -4.94 1.54 11.85
CA LEU A 132 -3.69 2.29 11.95
C LEU A 132 -3.30 2.44 13.43
N HIS A 133 -2.04 2.28 13.73
CA HIS A 133 -1.52 2.48 15.08
C HIS A 133 -0.10 3.09 15.09
N GLY A 134 0.32 3.52 16.29
CA GLY A 134 1.58 4.23 16.48
C GLY A 134 1.44 5.73 16.22
N GLY A 135 0.74 6.42 17.13
CA GLY A 135 0.55 7.87 17.07
C GLY A 135 -0.27 8.30 15.85
N ALA A 136 -1.43 7.66 15.65
CA ALA A 136 -2.26 7.92 14.49
C ALA A 136 -2.89 9.32 14.53
N ILE A 137 -2.81 10.05 13.40
CA ILE A 137 -3.36 11.40 13.23
C ILE A 137 -4.23 11.41 11.97
N ALA A 138 -5.52 11.67 12.14
CA ALA A 138 -6.45 11.88 11.05
C ALA A 138 -6.69 13.37 10.83
N VAL A 139 -6.60 13.80 9.58
CA VAL A 139 -6.95 15.13 9.11
C VAL A 139 -8.14 14.98 8.17
N THR A 140 -9.23 15.66 8.49
CA THR A 140 -10.48 15.69 7.71
C THR A 140 -10.89 17.13 7.46
N GLU A 141 -11.93 17.35 6.66
CA GLU A 141 -12.52 18.70 6.52
C GLU A 141 -13.01 19.29 7.85
N ASP A 142 -13.48 18.43 8.76
CA ASP A 142 -14.07 18.85 10.04
C ASP A 142 -13.01 19.06 11.14
N GLY A 143 -11.74 18.74 10.90
CA GLY A 143 -10.67 18.99 11.88
C GLY A 143 -9.57 17.95 11.92
N VAL A 144 -8.85 17.93 13.04
CA VAL A 144 -7.72 17.02 13.28
C VAL A 144 -8.01 16.19 14.52
N LEU A 145 -7.88 14.88 14.40
CA LEU A 145 -8.09 13.91 15.47
C LEU A 145 -6.82 13.06 15.64
N LYS A 146 -6.45 12.79 16.88
CA LYS A 146 -5.25 12.01 17.25
C LYS A 146 -5.65 10.93 18.24
N GLY A 147 -4.95 9.80 18.17
CA GLY A 147 -5.08 8.69 19.12
C GLY A 147 -4.00 7.66 18.91
N ASP A 148 -3.91 6.67 19.79
CA ASP A 148 -2.96 5.58 19.64
C ASP A 148 -3.34 4.69 18.47
N VAL A 149 -4.65 4.49 18.28
CA VAL A 149 -5.24 3.68 17.20
C VAL A 149 -6.36 4.43 16.53
N ILE A 150 -6.36 4.42 15.21
CA ILE A 150 -7.49 4.84 14.38
C ILE A 150 -7.91 3.66 13.53
N SER A 151 -9.20 3.36 13.49
CA SER A 151 -9.77 2.35 12.61
C SER A 151 -11.03 2.86 11.94
N SER A 152 -11.32 2.34 10.76
CA SER A 152 -12.52 2.64 10.00
C SER A 152 -13.13 1.36 9.44
N SER A 153 -14.44 1.34 9.32
CA SER A 153 -15.19 0.33 8.57
C SER A 153 -15.24 0.70 7.07
N SER A 154 -15.85 -0.15 6.30
CA SER A 154 -15.79 -0.27 4.83
C SER A 154 -15.83 1.02 4.00
N ASP A 155 -16.50 2.05 4.41
CA ASP A 155 -16.65 3.29 3.61
C ASP A 155 -15.91 4.50 4.18
N TRP A 156 -15.20 4.32 5.29
CA TRP A 156 -14.50 5.37 6.04
C TRP A 156 -15.39 6.52 6.53
N SER A 157 -16.71 6.38 6.42
CA SER A 157 -17.65 7.37 6.92
C SER A 157 -17.60 7.57 8.44
N LYS A 158 -17.05 6.57 9.16
CA LYS A 158 -16.93 6.59 10.62
C LYS A 158 -15.53 6.15 11.03
N LEU A 159 -14.82 7.06 11.69
CA LEU A 159 -13.56 6.75 12.35
C LEU A 159 -13.82 6.39 13.81
N LYS A 160 -13.23 5.28 14.26
CA LYS A 160 -13.11 4.92 15.67
C LYS A 160 -11.70 5.24 16.12
N ILE A 161 -11.57 6.08 17.14
CA ILE A 161 -10.28 6.51 17.69
C ILE A 161 -10.21 6.05 19.14
N SER A 162 -9.06 5.51 19.54
CA SER A 162 -8.84 4.99 20.89
C SER A 162 -7.39 5.23 21.35
N GLY A 163 -7.17 5.09 22.67
CA GLY A 163 -5.92 5.43 23.35
C GLY A 163 -5.95 6.88 23.86
N GLU A 164 -4.82 7.56 23.87
CA GLU A 164 -4.75 8.98 24.24
C GLU A 164 -5.37 9.85 23.15
N VAL A 165 -6.69 10.09 23.25
CA VAL A 165 -7.46 10.80 22.25
C VAL A 165 -7.42 12.30 22.48
N SER A 166 -7.07 13.06 21.45
CA SER A 166 -7.16 14.51 21.39
C SER A 166 -7.56 14.99 19.99
N GLY A 167 -8.05 16.22 19.88
CA GLY A 167 -8.39 16.73 18.57
C GLY A 167 -9.01 18.12 18.61
N THR A 168 -9.12 18.71 17.44
CA THR A 168 -9.83 19.98 17.20
C THR A 168 -10.88 19.71 16.13
N ILE A 169 -12.12 20.09 16.41
CA ILE A 169 -13.23 20.01 15.46
C ILE A 169 -13.63 21.45 15.11
N THR A 170 -13.68 21.75 13.83
CA THR A 170 -14.16 23.05 13.31
C THR A 170 -15.61 22.88 12.88
N PRO A 171 -16.57 23.52 13.57
CA PRO A 171 -17.97 23.44 13.15
C PRO A 171 -18.14 24.03 11.75
N LYS A 172 -18.86 23.34 10.86
CA LYS A 172 -19.31 23.95 9.61
C LYS A 172 -20.27 25.09 9.95
N GLU A 173 -19.96 26.30 9.51
CA GLU A 173 -20.93 27.40 9.59
C GLU A 173 -22.17 26.99 8.78
N THR A 174 -23.27 26.79 9.47
CA THR A 174 -24.59 26.63 8.83
C THR A 174 -24.90 27.97 8.16
N ALA A 175 -24.79 28.08 6.85
CA ALA A 175 -25.26 29.21 6.11
C ALA A 175 -26.77 29.38 6.41
N THR A 176 -27.09 30.30 7.31
CA THR A 176 -28.46 30.72 7.57
C THR A 176 -28.89 31.53 6.34
N SER A 177 -29.62 30.88 5.43
CA SER A 177 -30.30 31.55 4.34
C SER A 177 -31.37 32.49 4.95
N GLN A 178 -31.13 33.78 4.82
CA GLN A 178 -32.16 34.83 4.97
C GLN A 178 -33.01 34.88 3.73
#